data_7aaa3342e31d3409dac6de95bf92bdbf
#
_entry.id   7aaa3342e31d3409dac6de95bf92bdbf
#
_cell.length_a   1.000
_cell.length_b   1.000
_cell.length_c   1.000
_cell.angle_alpha   90.00
_cell.angle_beta   90.00
_cell.angle_gamma   90.00
#
_symmetry.space_group_name_H-M   'P 1'
#
loop_
_entity.id
_entity.type
_entity.pdbx_description
1 polymer ?
#
loop_
_entity_poly.entity_id
_entity_poly.type
_entity_poly.pdbx_seq_one_letter_code
_entity_poly.pdbx_strand_id
1 'polypeptide(L)'
;AAWASRYLEPEAAAAAVPGVRVAEAGEGRFAQLVTLGRHRLRADEPASVGGDDSGPGPYDLLLAGLGACTSMTVRMYAAQKKWPLERVTVDLKHDKVHAADCAECETREGRIDRIERVLTLEGDLDDAQRARLLEIANKCPVHRTLEGEVMFEESVTLR
;
A
#
# COMPACT_ATOMS: atom_id res chain seq x y z
N ALA A 1 9.77 14.00 39.51
CA ALA A 1 9.35 12.90 38.62
C ALA A 1 7.91 13.03 38.09
N ALA A 2 7.09 13.95 38.57
CA ALA A 2 5.67 14.08 38.19
C ALA A 2 5.37 14.93 36.92
N TRP A 3 6.36 15.58 36.34
CA TRP A 3 6.14 16.40 35.12
C TRP A 3 6.21 15.57 33.83
N ALA A 4 6.93 14.45 33.84
CA ALA A 4 7.08 13.58 32.67
C ALA A 4 5.80 12.77 32.36
N SER A 5 4.95 12.53 33.36
CA SER A 5 3.68 11.80 33.16
C SER A 5 2.65 12.58 32.32
N ARG A 6 2.75 13.91 32.23
CA ARG A 6 1.87 14.72 31.38
C ARG A 6 2.19 14.61 29.88
N TYR A 7 3.41 14.16 29.53
CA TYR A 7 3.82 13.99 28.15
C TYR A 7 3.77 12.51 27.69
N LEU A 8 3.45 11.62 28.62
CA LEU A 8 3.34 10.17 28.40
C LEU A 8 1.93 9.64 28.64
N GLU A 9 0.91 10.52 28.67
CA GLU A 9 -0.44 9.99 28.56
C GLU A 9 -0.51 9.31 27.20
N PRO A 10 -0.73 7.98 27.15
CA PRO A 10 -1.04 7.33 25.88
C PRO A 10 -2.29 8.06 25.38
N GLU A 11 -2.16 8.72 24.24
CA GLU A 11 -3.28 9.28 23.51
C GLU A 11 -4.43 8.28 23.61
N ALA A 12 -5.50 8.64 24.29
CA ALA A 12 -6.58 7.73 24.66
C ALA A 12 -6.89 6.86 23.46
N ALA A 13 -6.77 5.55 23.62
CA ALA A 13 -6.95 4.61 22.52
C ALA A 13 -8.32 4.90 21.92
N ALA A 14 -8.34 5.72 20.86
CA ALA A 14 -9.59 6.05 20.19
C ALA A 14 -10.24 4.75 19.76
N ALA A 15 -11.52 4.64 20.02
CA ALA A 15 -12.29 3.46 19.69
C ALA A 15 -11.95 2.99 18.26
N ALA A 16 -11.60 1.72 18.12
CA ALA A 16 -11.28 1.14 16.83
C ALA A 16 -12.45 1.38 15.88
N VAL A 17 -12.18 1.96 14.71
CA VAL A 17 -13.22 2.14 13.69
C VAL A 17 -13.29 0.89 12.82
N PRO A 18 -14.49 0.41 12.46
CA PRO A 18 -14.59 -0.64 11.46
C PRO A 18 -14.03 -0.16 10.12
N GLY A 19 -13.11 -0.93 9.53
CA GLY A 19 -12.47 -0.57 8.25
C GLY A 19 -11.46 0.57 8.37
N VAL A 20 -11.49 1.47 7.40
CA VAL A 20 -10.58 2.63 7.30
C VAL A 20 -11.39 3.92 7.38
N ARG A 21 -10.93 4.85 8.20
CA ARG A 21 -11.46 6.22 8.26
C ARG A 21 -10.37 7.20 7.89
N VAL A 22 -10.68 8.09 6.97
CA VAL A 22 -9.83 9.22 6.60
C VAL A 22 -10.58 10.51 6.92
N ALA A 23 -9.93 11.42 7.61
CA ALA A 23 -10.49 12.72 7.95
C ALA A 23 -9.43 13.81 7.81
N GLU A 24 -9.84 15.00 7.42
CA GLU A 24 -8.93 16.15 7.38
C GLU A 24 -8.29 16.37 8.76
N ALA A 25 -6.98 16.62 8.77
CA ALA A 25 -6.24 16.86 10.02
C ALA A 25 -6.53 18.22 10.65
N GLY A 26 -7.11 19.15 9.89
CA GLY A 26 -7.31 20.54 10.32
C GLY A 26 -6.03 21.38 10.33
N GLU A 27 -4.93 20.83 9.80
CA GLU A 27 -3.63 21.45 9.66
C GLU A 27 -3.16 21.32 8.21
N GLY A 28 -2.44 22.33 7.70
CA GLY A 28 -1.98 22.33 6.31
C GLY A 28 -3.13 22.34 5.32
N ARG A 29 -2.80 22.13 4.05
CA ARG A 29 -3.77 22.19 2.95
C ARG A 29 -4.44 20.86 2.66
N PHE A 30 -3.69 19.76 2.75
CA PHE A 30 -4.14 18.43 2.33
C PHE A 30 -3.91 17.33 3.39
N ALA A 31 -3.35 17.69 4.55
CA ALA A 31 -3.03 16.72 5.59
C ALA A 31 -4.26 15.95 6.07
N GLN A 32 -4.16 14.64 6.12
CA GLN A 32 -5.20 13.72 6.53
C GLN A 32 -4.75 12.89 7.73
N LEU A 33 -5.70 12.54 8.58
CA LEU A 33 -5.55 11.51 9.61
C LEU A 33 -6.20 10.24 9.12
N VAL A 34 -5.42 9.17 9.02
CA VAL A 34 -5.87 7.86 8.59
C VAL A 34 -5.91 6.94 9.79
N THR A 35 -7.09 6.38 10.08
CA THR A 35 -7.31 5.41 11.17
C THR A 35 -7.68 4.06 10.57
N LEU A 36 -6.92 3.03 10.92
CA LEU A 36 -7.07 1.66 10.44
C LEU A 36 -7.19 0.73 11.65
N GLY A 37 -8.41 0.46 12.11
CA GLY A 37 -8.63 -0.22 13.38
C GLY A 37 -7.99 0.58 14.54
N ARG A 38 -6.94 0.03 15.17
CA ARG A 38 -6.16 0.69 16.24
C ARG A 38 -4.93 1.47 15.74
N HIS A 39 -4.61 1.38 14.45
CA HIS A 39 -3.43 2.01 13.87
C HIS A 39 -3.78 3.40 13.32
N ARG A 40 -2.83 4.31 13.40
CA ARG A 40 -2.97 5.65 12.87
C ARG A 40 -1.74 6.05 12.08
N LEU A 41 -1.94 6.78 11.02
CA LEU A 41 -0.90 7.44 10.23
C LEU A 41 -1.43 8.75 9.67
N ARG A 42 -0.52 9.61 9.24
CA ARG A 42 -0.86 10.81 8.45
C ARG A 42 -0.70 10.48 6.97
N ALA A 43 -1.49 11.15 6.14
CA ALA A 43 -1.28 11.22 4.70
C ALA A 43 -1.29 12.68 4.29
N ASP A 44 -0.54 13.03 3.26
CA ASP A 44 -0.47 14.39 2.72
C ASP A 44 0.00 14.34 1.27
N GLU A 45 -0.07 15.46 0.59
CA GLU A 45 0.54 15.63 -0.72
C GLU A 45 1.95 16.22 -0.59
N PRO A 46 2.85 15.95 -1.52
CA PRO A 46 4.17 16.56 -1.53
C PRO A 46 4.11 18.05 -1.81
N ALA A 47 5.16 18.79 -1.41
CA ALA A 47 5.25 20.23 -1.63
C ALA A 47 5.13 20.62 -3.11
N SER A 48 5.52 19.75 -4.05
CA SER A 48 5.41 19.97 -5.50
C SER A 48 3.98 20.16 -6.00
N VAL A 49 2.98 19.65 -5.27
CA VAL A 49 1.55 19.84 -5.57
C VAL A 49 0.83 20.69 -4.53
N GLY A 50 1.57 21.33 -3.63
CA GLY A 50 1.06 22.29 -2.64
C GLY A 50 0.68 21.69 -1.30
N GLY A 51 1.12 20.47 -0.97
CA GLY A 51 1.06 19.88 0.36
C GLY A 51 2.26 20.26 1.22
N ASP A 52 2.28 19.79 2.45
CA ASP A 52 3.35 20.01 3.42
C ASP A 52 4.29 18.81 3.57
N ASP A 53 4.08 17.74 2.78
CA ASP A 53 4.85 16.48 2.86
C ASP A 53 4.89 15.89 4.28
N SER A 54 3.79 16.05 5.02
CA SER A 54 3.68 15.62 6.42
C SER A 54 3.35 14.12 6.57
N GLY A 55 3.20 13.40 5.48
CA GLY A 55 2.95 11.97 5.41
C GLY A 55 3.00 11.45 3.96
N PRO A 56 2.92 10.12 3.75
CA PRO A 56 2.88 9.54 2.42
C PRO A 56 1.68 10.03 1.62
N GLY A 57 1.86 10.15 0.30
CA GLY A 57 0.78 10.47 -0.63
C GLY A 57 -0.19 9.31 -0.85
N PRO A 58 -1.35 9.57 -1.47
CA PRO A 58 -2.36 8.52 -1.71
C PRO A 58 -1.85 7.33 -2.51
N TYR A 59 -1.07 7.57 -3.56
CA TYR A 59 -0.47 6.48 -4.35
C TYR A 59 0.63 5.74 -3.60
N ASP A 60 1.37 6.39 -2.70
CA ASP A 60 2.34 5.71 -1.82
C ASP A 60 1.64 4.70 -0.92
N LEU A 61 0.47 5.05 -0.38
CA LEU A 61 -0.33 4.15 0.45
C LEU A 61 -0.89 2.97 -0.37
N LEU A 62 -1.33 3.22 -1.60
CA LEU A 62 -1.78 2.16 -2.52
C LEU A 62 -0.65 1.18 -2.82
N LEU A 63 0.53 1.69 -3.18
CA LEU A 63 1.72 0.89 -3.46
C LEU A 63 2.23 0.16 -2.21
N ALA A 64 2.21 0.80 -1.04
CA ALA A 64 2.56 0.17 0.23
C ALA A 64 1.64 -1.01 0.54
N GLY A 65 0.33 -0.87 0.32
CA GLY A 65 -0.64 -1.95 0.46
C GLY A 65 -0.35 -3.12 -0.48
N LEU A 66 -0.08 -2.84 -1.76
CA LEU A 66 0.31 -3.86 -2.73
C LEU A 66 1.63 -4.54 -2.37
N GLY A 67 2.64 -3.77 -1.97
CA GLY A 67 3.96 -4.28 -1.59
C GLY A 67 3.90 -5.18 -0.36
N ALA A 68 3.19 -4.74 0.69
CA ALA A 68 3.00 -5.51 1.90
C ALA A 68 2.27 -6.83 1.61
N CYS A 69 1.17 -6.79 0.84
CA CYS A 69 0.42 -7.97 0.46
C CYS A 69 1.27 -8.94 -0.36
N THR A 70 2.04 -8.45 -1.33
CA THR A 70 2.96 -9.24 -2.13
C THR A 70 4.00 -9.96 -1.27
N SER A 71 4.70 -9.21 -0.41
CA SER A 71 5.73 -9.74 0.49
C SER A 71 5.19 -10.81 1.43
N MET A 72 4.05 -10.52 2.07
CA MET A 72 3.38 -11.46 2.99
C MET A 72 2.93 -12.74 2.28
N THR A 73 2.38 -12.64 1.06
CA THR A 73 1.93 -13.79 0.27
C THR A 73 3.11 -14.69 -0.12
N VAL A 74 4.21 -14.11 -0.58
CA VAL A 74 5.45 -14.83 -0.90
C VAL A 74 6.02 -15.51 0.35
N ARG A 75 6.08 -14.80 1.48
CA ARG A 75 6.54 -15.32 2.76
C ARG A 75 5.70 -16.51 3.23
N MET A 76 4.37 -16.40 3.19
CA MET A 76 3.48 -17.48 3.62
C MET A 76 3.67 -18.73 2.76
N TYR A 77 3.79 -18.58 1.45
CA TYR A 77 4.01 -19.71 0.55
C TYR A 77 5.37 -20.40 0.81
N ALA A 78 6.45 -19.62 0.92
CA ALA A 78 7.78 -20.16 1.20
C ALA A 78 7.82 -20.88 2.55
N ALA A 79 7.16 -20.33 3.59
CA ALA A 79 7.07 -20.95 4.90
C ALA A 79 6.30 -22.28 4.84
N GLN A 80 5.17 -22.34 4.13
CA GLN A 80 4.39 -23.57 3.93
C GLN A 80 5.21 -24.66 3.21
N LYS A 81 6.06 -24.26 2.25
CA LYS A 81 6.96 -25.15 1.53
C LYS A 81 8.24 -25.48 2.28
N LYS A 82 8.49 -24.82 3.42
CA LYS A 82 9.73 -24.90 4.20
C LYS A 82 10.98 -24.55 3.35
N TRP A 83 10.82 -23.59 2.44
CA TRP A 83 11.91 -23.09 1.61
C TRP A 83 12.76 -22.07 2.39
N PRO A 84 14.08 -22.03 2.17
CA PRO A 84 15.01 -21.20 2.93
C PRO A 84 15.00 -19.74 2.44
N LEU A 85 13.83 -19.12 2.43
CA LEU A 85 13.66 -17.70 2.12
C LEU A 85 13.97 -16.87 3.36
N GLU A 86 15.03 -16.08 3.32
CA GLU A 86 15.46 -15.22 4.43
C GLU A 86 14.74 -13.88 4.45
N ARG A 87 14.70 -13.19 3.30
CA ARG A 87 14.07 -11.87 3.17
C ARG A 87 13.36 -11.70 1.83
N VAL A 88 12.26 -10.93 1.87
CA VAL A 88 11.55 -10.43 0.70
C VAL A 88 11.55 -8.91 0.76
N THR A 89 12.04 -8.27 -0.29
CA THR A 89 11.93 -6.83 -0.50
C THR A 89 11.10 -6.60 -1.76
N VAL A 90 10.20 -5.63 -1.71
CA VAL A 90 9.33 -5.27 -2.84
C VAL A 90 9.45 -3.77 -3.08
N ASP A 91 10.07 -3.41 -4.18
CA ASP A 91 10.14 -2.02 -4.64
C ASP A 91 9.07 -1.77 -5.69
N LEU A 92 8.34 -0.67 -5.55
CA LEU A 92 7.23 -0.32 -6.44
C LEU A 92 7.32 1.12 -6.91
N LYS A 93 6.91 1.33 -8.17
CA LYS A 93 6.73 2.65 -8.76
C LYS A 93 5.41 2.70 -9.50
N HIS A 94 4.78 3.86 -9.48
CA HIS A 94 3.60 4.16 -10.26
C HIS A 94 3.87 5.32 -11.21
N ASP A 95 3.44 5.19 -12.44
CA ASP A 95 3.41 6.26 -13.43
C ASP A 95 2.25 6.07 -14.42
N LYS A 96 2.12 7.01 -15.32
CA LYS A 96 1.15 6.93 -16.43
C LYS A 96 1.90 6.86 -17.76
N VAL A 97 1.60 5.82 -18.53
CA VAL A 97 2.16 5.59 -19.86
C VAL A 97 1.08 5.74 -20.94
N HIS A 98 1.48 5.94 -22.18
CA HIS A 98 0.53 5.93 -23.28
C HIS A 98 -0.01 4.52 -23.50
N ALA A 99 -1.32 4.41 -23.74
CA ALA A 99 -1.96 3.12 -23.98
C ALA A 99 -1.37 2.39 -25.21
N ALA A 100 -0.91 3.15 -26.22
CA ALA A 100 -0.25 2.60 -27.39
C ALA A 100 1.05 1.84 -27.09
N ASP A 101 1.72 2.15 -25.97
CA ASP A 101 2.96 1.49 -25.55
C ASP A 101 2.72 0.17 -24.79
N CYS A 102 1.45 -0.16 -24.53
CA CYS A 102 1.07 -1.41 -23.86
C CYS A 102 0.47 -2.40 -24.86
N ALA A 103 1.22 -3.45 -25.21
CA ALA A 103 0.78 -4.43 -26.18
C ALA A 103 -0.40 -5.31 -25.69
N GLU A 104 -0.48 -5.54 -24.37
CA GLU A 104 -1.45 -6.45 -23.74
C GLU A 104 -2.66 -5.73 -23.13
N CYS A 105 -2.68 -4.39 -23.13
CA CYS A 105 -3.77 -3.61 -22.53
C CYS A 105 -5.00 -3.55 -23.45
N GLU A 106 -6.19 -3.56 -22.85
CA GLU A 106 -7.46 -3.41 -23.58
C GLU A 106 -7.66 -1.98 -24.07
N THR A 107 -7.26 -0.99 -23.28
CA THR A 107 -7.30 0.43 -23.63
C THR A 107 -6.29 0.71 -24.73
N ARG A 108 -6.73 1.35 -25.82
CA ARG A 108 -5.90 1.64 -27.00
C ARG A 108 -5.53 3.10 -27.15
N GLU A 109 -6.27 3.99 -26.51
CA GLU A 109 -6.08 5.45 -26.60
C GLU A 109 -5.93 6.08 -25.22
N GLY A 110 -5.21 7.19 -25.14
CA GLY A 110 -4.99 7.93 -23.90
C GLY A 110 -3.84 7.37 -23.06
N ARG A 111 -3.93 7.54 -21.76
CA ARG A 111 -2.94 7.10 -20.77
C ARG A 111 -3.53 6.06 -19.84
N ILE A 112 -2.71 5.10 -19.49
CA ILE A 112 -3.02 4.06 -18.52
C ILE A 112 -2.04 4.14 -17.34
N ASP A 113 -2.49 3.68 -16.19
CA ASP A 113 -1.64 3.55 -15.01
C ASP A 113 -0.72 2.34 -15.15
N ARG A 114 0.57 2.54 -14.87
CA ARG A 114 1.57 1.49 -14.84
C ARG A 114 2.14 1.36 -13.44
N ILE A 115 2.14 0.16 -12.90
CA ILE A 115 2.82 -0.17 -11.65
C ILE A 115 3.98 -1.09 -11.97
N GLU A 116 5.20 -0.62 -11.75
CA GLU A 116 6.40 -1.44 -11.77
C GLU A 116 6.63 -2.05 -10.40
N ARG A 117 6.94 -3.34 -10.36
CA ARG A 117 7.23 -4.06 -9.13
C ARG A 117 8.49 -4.90 -9.29
N VAL A 118 9.47 -4.67 -8.42
CA VAL A 118 10.72 -5.43 -8.35
C VAL A 118 10.72 -6.22 -7.05
N LEU A 119 10.86 -7.55 -7.15
CA LEU A 119 11.02 -8.44 -6.00
C LEU A 119 12.50 -8.79 -5.84
N THR A 120 13.01 -8.60 -4.63
CA THR A 120 14.32 -9.11 -4.21
C THR A 120 14.09 -10.24 -3.21
N LEU A 121 14.56 -11.44 -3.54
CA LEU A 121 14.45 -12.64 -2.72
C LEU A 121 15.84 -13.03 -2.22
N GLU A 122 16.04 -12.97 -0.91
CA GLU A 122 17.29 -13.38 -0.27
C GLU A 122 17.09 -14.74 0.39
N GLY A 123 18.09 -15.62 0.29
CA GLY A 123 18.09 -16.98 0.81
C GLY A 123 18.67 -17.98 -0.18
N ASP A 124 18.94 -19.17 0.29
CA ASP A 124 19.49 -20.27 -0.52
C ASP A 124 18.38 -20.96 -1.34
N LEU A 125 17.87 -20.22 -2.34
CA LEU A 125 16.79 -20.63 -3.22
C LEU A 125 17.37 -21.04 -4.59
N ASP A 126 16.90 -22.16 -5.14
CA ASP A 126 17.18 -22.51 -6.52
C ASP A 126 16.32 -21.69 -7.52
N ASP A 127 16.62 -21.82 -8.81
CA ASP A 127 15.95 -21.04 -9.84
C ASP A 127 14.46 -21.41 -9.99
N ALA A 128 14.10 -22.67 -9.76
CA ALA A 128 12.71 -23.13 -9.80
C ALA A 128 11.90 -22.55 -8.64
N GLN A 129 12.49 -22.49 -7.45
CA GLN A 129 11.89 -21.86 -6.27
C GLN A 129 11.70 -20.36 -6.49
N ARG A 130 12.69 -19.67 -7.03
CA ARG A 130 12.60 -18.24 -7.37
C ARG A 130 11.50 -17.97 -8.40
N ALA A 131 11.48 -18.73 -9.49
CA ALA A 131 10.43 -18.60 -10.50
C ALA A 131 9.03 -18.84 -9.91
N ARG A 132 8.88 -19.85 -9.06
CA ARG A 132 7.62 -20.14 -8.41
C ARG A 132 7.18 -19.03 -7.45
N LEU A 133 8.09 -18.44 -6.67
CA LEU A 133 7.77 -17.33 -5.78
C LEU A 133 7.34 -16.08 -6.55
N LEU A 134 7.88 -15.84 -7.74
CA LEU A 134 7.44 -14.77 -8.63
C LEU A 134 5.99 -14.99 -9.12
N GLU A 135 5.64 -16.23 -9.50
CA GLU A 135 4.26 -16.57 -9.85
C GLU A 135 3.30 -16.37 -8.66
N ILE A 136 3.73 -16.73 -7.46
CA ILE A 136 2.95 -16.53 -6.23
C ILE A 136 2.76 -15.05 -5.91
N ALA A 137 3.77 -14.21 -6.14
CA ALA A 137 3.66 -12.77 -5.99
C ALA A 137 2.51 -12.16 -6.83
N ASN A 138 2.27 -12.69 -8.03
CA ASN A 138 1.17 -12.27 -8.91
C ASN A 138 -0.21 -12.71 -8.39
N LYS A 139 -0.26 -13.61 -7.42
CA LYS A 139 -1.51 -14.11 -6.84
C LYS A 139 -1.90 -13.40 -5.54
N CYS A 140 -1.16 -12.37 -5.13
CA CYS A 140 -1.51 -11.65 -3.91
C CYS A 140 -2.90 -11.00 -4.06
N PRO A 141 -3.75 -11.02 -3.01
CA PRO A 141 -5.12 -10.53 -3.08
C PRO A 141 -5.24 -9.08 -3.58
N VAL A 142 -4.39 -8.17 -3.11
CA VAL A 142 -4.41 -6.77 -3.55
C VAL A 142 -4.08 -6.64 -5.04
N HIS A 143 -3.08 -7.39 -5.55
CA HIS A 143 -2.77 -7.40 -6.98
C HIS A 143 -4.01 -7.82 -7.80
N ARG A 144 -4.66 -8.91 -7.41
CA ARG A 144 -5.86 -9.40 -8.07
C ARG A 144 -7.03 -8.40 -8.02
N THR A 145 -7.17 -7.65 -6.93
CA THR A 145 -8.17 -6.58 -6.82
C THR A 145 -7.88 -5.46 -7.81
N LEU A 146 -6.60 -5.07 -7.98
CA LEU A 146 -6.21 -4.01 -8.92
C LEU A 146 -6.37 -4.40 -10.38
N GLU A 147 -6.29 -5.70 -10.70
CA GLU A 147 -6.53 -6.21 -12.06
C GLU A 147 -8.00 -6.50 -12.35
N GLY A 148 -8.83 -6.59 -11.31
CA GLY A 148 -10.23 -6.98 -11.41
C GLY A 148 -11.19 -5.79 -11.46
N GLU A 149 -12.46 -6.12 -11.61
CA GLU A 149 -13.55 -5.16 -11.49
C GLU A 149 -13.83 -4.86 -10.01
N VAL A 150 -13.99 -3.58 -9.67
CA VAL A 150 -14.30 -3.10 -8.33
C VAL A 150 -15.63 -2.33 -8.37
N MET A 151 -16.61 -2.76 -7.57
CA MET A 151 -17.87 -2.05 -7.39
C MET A 151 -17.75 -1.08 -6.21
N PHE A 152 -18.19 0.16 -6.41
CA PHE A 152 -18.26 1.19 -5.37
C PHE A 152 -19.71 1.40 -4.94
N GLU A 153 -19.94 1.38 -3.64
CA GLU A 153 -21.20 1.78 -3.02
C GLU A 153 -20.96 3.04 -2.21
N GLU A 154 -21.71 4.09 -2.49
CA GLU A 154 -21.49 5.41 -1.90
C GLU A 154 -22.75 5.94 -1.20
N SER A 155 -22.55 6.65 -0.11
CA SER A 155 -23.57 7.42 0.58
C SER A 155 -23.02 8.73 1.11
N VAL A 156 -23.90 9.75 1.29
CA VAL A 156 -23.53 11.06 1.82
C VAL A 156 -24.34 11.35 3.05
N THR A 157 -23.66 11.77 4.12
CA THR A 157 -24.29 12.28 5.35
C THR A 157 -23.97 13.75 5.50
N LEU A 158 -24.99 14.59 5.59
CA LEU A 158 -24.87 16.03 5.89
C LEU A 158 -25.08 16.27 7.38
N ARG A 159 -24.28 17.14 7.98
CA ARG A 159 -24.37 17.56 9.38
C ARG A 159 -24.40 19.06 9.49
#